data_d2246b19476c8d6eea262aa4a6dce8ea
#
_entry.id   d2246b19476c8d6eea262aa4a6dce8ea
#
_cell.length_a   1.000
_cell.length_b   1.000
_cell.length_c   1.000
_cell.angle_alpha   90.00
_cell.angle_beta   90.00
_cell.angle_gamma   90.00
#
_symmetry.space_group_name_H-M   'P 1'
#
loop_
_entity.id
_entity.type
_entity.pdbx_description
1 polymer ?
#
loop_
_entity_poly.entity_id
_entity_poly.type
_entity_poly.pdbx_seq_one_letter_code
_entity_poly.pdbx_strand_id
1 'polypeptide(L)'
;MPDEINRLLRSTSDQRSPTVVLAELGEHLLDDLHEGTGLFLEAIVASRRDPELSERLQKQIDEEEQQLADLISAAKTAGLLDPELDDLAVVRFAHAIGFGMLLTRTMGLDLPAPEDWTKLINRFISSLSPQANHQN
;
A
#
# COMPACT_ATOMS: atom_id res chain seq x y z
N MET A 1 7.11 9.02 4.20
CA MET A 1 6.11 8.08 3.65
C MET A 1 4.70 8.64 3.56
N PRO A 2 4.09 9.19 4.62
CA PRO A 2 2.72 9.68 4.50
C PRO A 2 2.52 10.74 3.42
N ASP A 3 3.46 11.66 3.29
CA ASP A 3 3.36 12.77 2.34
C ASP A 3 3.45 12.33 0.88
N GLU A 4 4.22 11.30 0.59
CA GLU A 4 4.38 10.79 -0.77
C GLU A 4 3.16 10.01 -1.22
N ILE A 5 2.62 9.16 -0.36
CA ILE A 5 1.37 8.43 -0.61
C ILE A 5 0.23 9.44 -0.81
N ASN A 6 0.12 10.43 0.08
CA ASN A 6 -0.89 11.46 -0.02
C ASN A 6 -0.74 12.29 -1.30
N ARG A 7 0.49 12.60 -1.69
CA ARG A 7 0.76 13.32 -2.94
C ARG A 7 0.33 12.51 -4.17
N LEU A 8 0.69 11.23 -4.21
CA LEU A 8 0.30 10.33 -5.29
C LEU A 8 -1.22 10.16 -5.37
N LEU A 9 -1.87 9.97 -4.23
CA LEU A 9 -3.32 9.84 -4.16
C LEU A 9 -4.04 11.12 -4.59
N ARG A 10 -3.51 12.30 -4.25
CA ARG A 10 -4.08 13.58 -4.67
C ARG A 10 -3.86 13.88 -6.14
N SER A 11 -2.70 13.48 -6.70
CA SER A 11 -2.41 13.71 -8.11
C SER A 11 -3.28 12.87 -9.04
N THR A 12 -3.97 11.89 -8.48
CA THR A 12 -4.80 10.94 -9.23
C THR A 12 -6.27 11.31 -9.28
N SER A 13 -6.68 12.41 -8.63
CA SER A 13 -8.10 12.75 -8.56
C SER A 13 -8.74 13.04 -9.92
N ASP A 14 -7.97 13.16 -10.99
CA ASP A 14 -8.54 13.64 -12.25
C ASP A 14 -8.52 12.69 -13.45
N GLN A 15 -7.61 11.73 -13.62
CA GLN A 15 -7.63 10.94 -14.88
C GLN A 15 -6.91 9.58 -14.91
N ARG A 16 -6.35 9.09 -13.81
CA ARG A 16 -5.63 7.82 -13.84
C ARG A 16 -6.50 6.65 -13.38
N SER A 17 -6.30 5.49 -14.02
CA SER A 17 -6.90 4.24 -13.55
C SER A 17 -6.49 3.95 -12.11
N PRO A 18 -7.43 3.55 -11.22
CA PRO A 18 -7.10 3.17 -9.84
C PRO A 18 -6.02 2.09 -9.72
N THR A 19 -6.00 1.14 -10.65
CA THR A 19 -4.98 0.08 -10.64
C THR A 19 -3.60 0.58 -11.01
N VAL A 20 -3.50 1.60 -11.88
CA VAL A 20 -2.22 2.26 -12.20
C VAL A 20 -1.67 2.95 -10.97
N VAL A 21 -2.52 3.60 -10.18
CA VAL A 21 -2.11 4.25 -8.94
C VAL A 21 -1.62 3.23 -7.92
N LEU A 22 -2.32 2.11 -7.75
CA LEU A 22 -1.89 1.03 -6.87
C LEU A 22 -0.54 0.46 -7.29
N ALA A 23 -0.32 0.30 -8.61
CA ALA A 23 0.96 -0.16 -9.14
C ALA A 23 2.09 0.84 -8.85
N GLU A 24 1.85 2.13 -9.04
CA GLU A 24 2.83 3.18 -8.74
C GLU A 24 3.18 3.20 -7.24
N LEU A 25 2.19 3.06 -6.35
CA LEU A 25 2.43 2.96 -4.92
C LEU A 25 3.32 1.75 -4.58
N GLY A 26 3.05 0.60 -5.20
CA GLY A 26 3.88 -0.59 -5.02
C GLY A 26 5.31 -0.41 -5.52
N GLU A 27 5.49 0.25 -6.66
CA GLU A 27 6.81 0.55 -7.22
C GLU A 27 7.62 1.47 -6.29
N HIS A 28 6.98 2.47 -5.69
CA HIS A 28 7.63 3.41 -4.78
C HIS A 28 8.09 2.78 -3.46
N LEU A 29 7.69 1.56 -3.15
CA LEU A 29 8.20 0.85 -1.96
C LEU A 29 9.70 0.56 -2.02
N LEU A 30 10.30 0.63 -3.21
CA LEU A 30 11.75 0.50 -3.39
C LEU A 30 12.51 1.83 -3.25
N ASP A 31 11.80 2.96 -3.19
CA ASP A 31 12.45 4.25 -3.10
C ASP A 31 13.17 4.43 -1.76
N ASP A 32 14.18 5.32 -1.75
CA ASP A 32 15.00 5.54 -0.57
C ASP A 32 14.17 5.92 0.65
N LEU A 33 14.61 5.44 1.82
CA LEU A 33 13.98 5.76 3.08
C LEU A 33 14.17 7.24 3.42
N HIS A 34 13.08 7.89 3.82
CA HIS A 34 13.15 9.22 4.42
C HIS A 34 13.77 9.12 5.83
N GLU A 35 14.40 10.22 6.30
CA GLU A 35 15.00 10.29 7.62
C GLU A 35 14.03 9.92 8.76
N GLY A 36 12.74 10.20 8.58
CA GLY A 36 11.70 9.87 9.55
C GLY A 36 11.33 8.40 9.66
N THR A 37 11.82 7.55 8.74
CA THR A 37 11.39 6.15 8.68
C THR A 37 11.88 5.33 9.88
N GLY A 38 13.12 5.55 10.31
CA GLY A 38 13.66 4.90 11.51
C GLY A 38 12.88 5.28 12.77
N LEU A 39 12.52 6.55 12.89
CA LEU A 39 11.69 7.03 13.99
C LEU A 39 10.30 6.41 13.97
N PHE A 40 9.73 6.19 12.80
CA PHE A 40 8.43 5.53 12.66
C PHE A 40 8.46 4.09 13.18
N LEU A 41 9.51 3.33 12.84
CA LEU A 41 9.70 1.97 13.38
C LEU A 41 9.84 1.97 14.88
N GLU A 42 10.64 2.89 15.43
CA GLU A 42 10.82 3.03 16.88
C GLU A 42 9.49 3.39 17.54
N ALA A 43 8.69 4.27 16.93
CA ALA A 43 7.37 4.63 17.44
C ALA A 43 6.42 3.43 17.45
N ILE A 44 6.44 2.58 16.41
CA ILE A 44 5.64 1.36 16.39
C ILE A 44 5.98 0.44 17.57
N VAL A 45 7.27 0.23 17.81
CA VAL A 45 7.72 -0.62 18.93
C VAL A 45 7.34 0.01 20.27
N ALA A 46 7.57 1.31 20.44
CA ALA A 46 7.26 2.05 21.66
C ALA A 46 5.76 2.07 21.99
N SER A 47 4.91 2.06 20.94
CA SER A 47 3.45 2.11 21.09
C SER A 47 2.88 0.91 21.88
N ARG A 48 3.62 -0.18 21.96
CA ARG A 48 3.23 -1.35 22.76
C ARG A 48 3.11 -1.04 24.25
N ARG A 49 3.83 -0.03 24.71
CA ARG A 49 3.91 0.36 26.13
C ARG A 49 3.34 1.75 26.40
N ASP A 50 2.94 2.45 25.36
CA ASP A 50 2.44 3.82 25.43
C ASP A 50 1.08 3.92 24.73
N PRO A 51 -0.03 3.87 25.49
CA PRO A 51 -1.37 3.92 24.92
C PRO A 51 -1.67 5.19 24.11
N GLU A 52 -1.12 6.33 24.52
CA GLU A 52 -1.32 7.61 23.81
C GLU A 52 -0.62 7.57 22.44
N LEU A 53 0.60 7.07 22.37
CA LEU A 53 1.34 6.90 21.12
C LEU A 53 0.63 5.88 20.21
N SER A 54 0.14 4.78 20.79
CA SER A 54 -0.62 3.76 20.05
C SER A 54 -1.85 4.38 19.39
N GLU A 55 -2.59 5.20 20.12
CA GLU A 55 -3.80 5.87 19.60
C GLU A 55 -3.46 6.82 18.44
N ARG A 56 -2.38 7.59 18.56
CA ARG A 56 -1.92 8.49 17.50
C ARG A 56 -1.50 7.73 16.24
N LEU A 57 -0.76 6.64 16.39
CA LEU A 57 -0.34 5.80 15.26
C LEU A 57 -1.53 5.15 14.57
N GLN A 58 -2.48 4.62 15.35
CA GLN A 58 -3.70 4.02 14.80
C GLN A 58 -4.49 5.04 13.99
N LYS A 59 -4.64 6.26 14.51
CA LYS A 59 -5.34 7.34 13.80
C LYS A 59 -4.66 7.66 12.47
N GLN A 60 -3.34 7.78 12.45
CA GLN A 60 -2.58 8.06 11.24
C GLN A 60 -2.74 6.93 10.21
N ILE A 61 -2.64 5.69 10.66
CA ILE A 61 -2.81 4.52 9.80
C ILE A 61 -4.23 4.45 9.26
N ASP A 62 -5.23 4.70 10.09
CA ASP A 62 -6.64 4.68 9.68
C ASP A 62 -6.92 5.74 8.60
N GLU A 63 -6.33 6.93 8.71
CA GLU A 63 -6.46 7.97 7.69
C GLU A 63 -5.85 7.54 6.35
N GLU A 64 -4.67 6.91 6.37
CA GLU A 64 -4.04 6.38 5.17
C GLU A 64 -4.84 5.22 4.58
N GLU A 65 -5.35 4.32 5.42
CA GLU A 65 -6.15 3.18 4.99
C GLU A 65 -7.47 3.62 4.36
N GLN A 66 -8.07 4.69 4.87
CA GLN A 66 -9.30 5.22 4.28
C GLN A 66 -9.07 5.68 2.83
N GLN A 67 -7.95 6.32 2.56
CA GLN A 67 -7.59 6.73 1.20
C GLN A 67 -7.37 5.53 0.28
N LEU A 68 -6.71 4.49 0.79
CA LEU A 68 -6.53 3.24 0.04
C LEU A 68 -7.88 2.53 -0.18
N ALA A 69 -8.75 2.51 0.81
CA ALA A 69 -10.08 1.92 0.70
C ALA A 69 -10.92 2.63 -0.38
N ASP A 70 -10.85 3.96 -0.45
CA ASP A 70 -11.55 4.73 -1.49
C ASP A 70 -11.04 4.36 -2.89
N LEU A 71 -9.73 4.18 -3.04
CA LEU A 71 -9.11 3.78 -4.29
C LEU A 71 -9.52 2.35 -4.68
N ILE A 72 -9.58 1.44 -3.71
CA ILE A 72 -10.03 0.06 -3.91
C ILE A 72 -11.49 0.03 -4.35
N SER A 73 -12.35 0.81 -3.69
CA SER A 73 -13.77 0.93 -4.09
C SER A 73 -13.91 1.46 -5.51
N ALA A 74 -13.12 2.46 -5.90
CA ALA A 74 -13.12 2.99 -7.26
C ALA A 74 -12.68 1.93 -8.27
N ALA A 75 -11.66 1.13 -7.94
CA ALA A 75 -11.20 0.04 -8.79
C ALA A 75 -12.26 -1.05 -8.98
N LYS A 76 -13.00 -1.39 -7.93
CA LYS A 76 -14.13 -2.33 -8.01
C LYS A 76 -15.22 -1.80 -8.91
N THR A 77 -15.61 -0.54 -8.73
CA THR A 77 -16.64 0.12 -9.54
C THR A 77 -16.25 0.15 -11.03
N ALA A 78 -14.96 0.34 -11.32
CA ALA A 78 -14.44 0.35 -12.69
C ALA A 78 -14.28 -1.06 -13.29
N GLY A 79 -14.55 -2.12 -12.54
CA GLY A 79 -14.40 -3.51 -13.00
C GLY A 79 -12.96 -3.99 -13.07
N LEU A 80 -12.03 -3.30 -12.42
CA LEU A 80 -10.60 -3.62 -12.44
C LEU A 80 -10.17 -4.50 -11.27
N LEU A 81 -10.94 -4.50 -10.20
CA LEU A 81 -10.70 -5.30 -8.99
C LEU A 81 -11.92 -6.15 -8.72
N ASP A 82 -11.67 -7.41 -8.33
CA ASP A 82 -12.71 -8.36 -8.00
C ASP A 82 -13.57 -7.85 -6.83
N PRO A 83 -14.89 -7.63 -7.04
CA PRO A 83 -15.76 -7.11 -5.98
C PRO A 83 -15.98 -8.10 -4.83
N GLU A 84 -15.64 -9.38 -5.01
CA GLU A 84 -15.74 -10.38 -3.94
C GLU A 84 -14.59 -10.28 -2.92
N LEU A 85 -13.51 -9.57 -3.26
CA LEU A 85 -12.41 -9.35 -2.33
C LEU A 85 -12.82 -8.32 -1.28
N ASP A 86 -12.61 -8.64 -0.02
CA ASP A 86 -12.90 -7.72 1.08
C ASP A 86 -11.95 -6.51 1.06
N ASP A 87 -12.50 -5.31 1.18
CA ASP A 87 -11.73 -4.06 1.13
C ASP A 87 -10.67 -4.01 2.23
N LEU A 88 -11.03 -4.37 3.45
CA LEU A 88 -10.09 -4.37 4.58
C LEU A 88 -8.96 -5.37 4.37
N ALA A 89 -9.27 -6.56 3.85
CA ALA A 89 -8.25 -7.56 3.54
C ALA A 89 -7.24 -7.05 2.52
N VAL A 90 -7.71 -6.39 1.46
CA VAL A 90 -6.83 -5.81 0.43
C VAL A 90 -5.97 -4.69 1.02
N VAL A 91 -6.57 -3.80 1.80
CA VAL A 91 -5.85 -2.68 2.43
C VAL A 91 -4.78 -3.18 3.39
N ARG A 92 -5.12 -4.13 4.26
CA ARG A 92 -4.16 -4.71 5.22
C ARG A 92 -3.03 -5.45 4.54
N PHE A 93 -3.32 -6.15 3.46
CA PHE A 93 -2.30 -6.82 2.66
C PHE A 93 -1.33 -5.80 2.04
N ALA A 94 -1.84 -4.72 1.46
CA ALA A 94 -1.01 -3.65 0.92
C ALA A 94 -0.12 -3.02 2.00
N HIS A 95 -0.66 -2.73 3.18
CA HIS A 95 0.12 -2.23 4.31
C HIS A 95 1.19 -3.21 4.77
N ALA A 96 0.87 -4.50 4.82
CA ALA A 96 1.83 -5.53 5.22
C ALA A 96 3.04 -5.58 4.28
N ILE A 97 2.82 -5.43 2.97
CA ILE A 97 3.91 -5.34 2.00
C ILE A 97 4.76 -4.09 2.26
N GLY A 98 4.13 -2.94 2.48
CA GLY A 98 4.83 -1.70 2.79
C GLY A 98 5.68 -1.80 4.05
N PHE A 99 5.13 -2.32 5.13
CA PHE A 99 5.87 -2.52 6.38
C PHE A 99 6.98 -3.57 6.21
N GLY A 100 6.72 -4.63 5.45
CA GLY A 100 7.73 -5.64 5.14
C GLY A 100 8.92 -5.06 4.41
N MET A 101 8.68 -4.21 3.41
CA MET A 101 9.75 -3.54 2.67
C MET A 101 10.52 -2.56 3.56
N LEU A 102 9.83 -1.86 4.46
CA LEU A 102 10.45 -0.99 5.44
C LEU A 102 11.42 -1.76 6.34
N LEU A 103 11.00 -2.90 6.86
CA LEU A 103 11.84 -3.77 7.68
C LEU A 103 13.01 -4.34 6.89
N THR A 104 12.78 -4.77 5.66
CA THR A 104 13.81 -5.28 4.76
C THR A 104 14.94 -4.27 4.55
N ARG A 105 14.59 -3.02 4.31
CA ARG A 105 15.55 -1.93 4.16
C ARG A 105 16.30 -1.64 5.47
N THR A 106 15.56 -1.57 6.57
CA THR A 106 16.15 -1.29 7.89
C THR A 106 17.14 -2.37 8.30
N MET A 107 16.88 -3.62 7.93
CA MET A 107 17.78 -4.75 8.20
C MET A 107 18.99 -4.78 7.27
N GLY A 108 19.02 -3.94 6.26
CA GLY A 108 20.12 -3.92 5.28
C GLY A 108 20.13 -5.11 4.34
N LEU A 109 18.98 -5.75 4.13
CA LEU A 109 18.87 -6.84 3.18
C LEU A 109 18.94 -6.35 1.74
N ASP A 110 19.44 -7.18 0.84
CA ASP A 110 19.48 -6.84 -0.57
C ASP A 110 18.07 -6.62 -1.12
N LEU A 111 17.91 -5.55 -1.88
CA LEU A 111 16.65 -5.23 -2.53
C LEU A 111 16.63 -5.80 -3.95
N PRO A 112 15.47 -6.20 -4.46
CA PRO A 112 15.36 -6.64 -5.84
C PRO A 112 15.67 -5.50 -6.82
N ALA A 113 16.07 -5.86 -8.04
CA ALA A 113 16.21 -4.86 -9.10
C ALA A 113 14.86 -4.18 -9.36
N PRO A 114 14.83 -2.85 -9.62
CA PRO A 114 13.57 -2.14 -9.83
C PRO A 114 12.68 -2.74 -10.92
N GLU A 115 13.27 -3.21 -12.01
CA GLU A 115 12.53 -3.83 -13.11
C GLU A 115 11.84 -5.13 -12.69
N ASP A 116 12.50 -5.94 -11.89
CA ASP A 116 11.95 -7.20 -11.38
C ASP A 116 10.83 -6.94 -10.38
N TRP A 117 11.00 -5.94 -9.51
CA TRP A 117 9.99 -5.53 -8.57
C TRP A 117 8.73 -5.00 -9.26
N THR A 118 8.89 -4.10 -10.22
CA THR A 118 7.79 -3.55 -11.02
C THR A 118 7.00 -4.67 -11.72
N LYS A 119 7.70 -5.62 -12.32
CA LYS A 119 7.09 -6.76 -12.99
C LYS A 119 6.23 -7.59 -12.04
N LEU A 120 6.75 -7.85 -10.83
CA LEU A 120 6.03 -8.60 -9.80
C LEU A 120 4.78 -7.84 -9.33
N ILE A 121 4.92 -6.54 -9.02
CA ILE A 121 3.82 -5.70 -8.57
C ILE A 121 2.70 -5.64 -9.63
N ASN A 122 3.06 -5.43 -10.88
CA ASN A 122 2.07 -5.38 -11.96
C ASN A 122 1.33 -6.72 -12.11
N ARG A 123 2.04 -7.82 -12.02
CA ARG A 123 1.42 -9.15 -12.09
C ARG A 123 0.51 -9.41 -10.90
N PHE A 124 0.94 -9.02 -9.72
CA PHE A 124 0.13 -9.15 -8.51
C PHE A 124 -1.18 -8.37 -8.63
N ILE A 125 -1.11 -7.11 -9.02
CA ILE A 125 -2.31 -6.26 -9.16
C ILE A 125 -3.24 -6.83 -10.23
N SER A 126 -2.70 -7.30 -11.36
CA SER A 126 -3.50 -7.94 -12.40
C SER A 126 -4.22 -9.20 -11.89
N SER A 127 -3.63 -9.92 -10.95
CA SER A 127 -4.25 -11.11 -10.36
C SER A 127 -5.48 -10.81 -9.50
N LEU A 128 -5.65 -9.56 -9.09
CA LEU A 128 -6.81 -9.11 -8.29
C LEU A 128 -8.01 -8.73 -9.17
N SER A 129 -7.89 -8.80 -10.48
CA SER A 129 -9.00 -8.54 -11.39
C SER A 129 -10.11 -9.58 -11.22
N PRO A 130 -11.37 -9.23 -11.61
CA PRO A 130 -12.48 -10.17 -11.51
C PRO A 130 -12.14 -11.48 -12.21
N GLN A 131 -12.45 -12.61 -11.57
CA GLN A 131 -12.25 -13.91 -12.17
C GLN A 131 -13.19 -14.08 -13.36
N ALA A 132 -12.66 -14.58 -14.48
CA ALA A 132 -13.49 -14.93 -15.61
C ALA A 132 -14.45 -16.04 -15.17
N ASN A 133 -15.76 -15.81 -15.36
CA ASN A 133 -16.75 -16.85 -15.14
C ASN A 133 -16.41 -18.03 -16.07
N HIS A 134 -15.86 -19.09 -15.50
CA HIS A 134 -15.84 -20.36 -16.19
C HIS A 134 -17.25 -20.90 -16.18
N GLN A 135 -18.03 -20.46 -17.16
CA GLN A 135 -19.26 -21.17 -17.49
C GLN A 135 -18.86 -22.39 -18.30
N ASN A 136 -18.92 -23.52 -17.65
CA ASN A 136 -18.99 -24.80 -18.32
C ASN A 136 -20.43 -25.08 -18.76
#